data_e9ec69b8db47b7290a6470114d30cf77
#
_entry.id   e9ec69b8db47b7290a6470114d30cf77
#
_cell.length_a   1.000
_cell.length_b   1.000
_cell.length_c   1.000
_cell.angle_alpha   90.00
_cell.angle_beta   90.00
_cell.angle_gamma   90.00
#
_symmetry.space_group_name_H-M   'P 1'
#
loop_
_entity.id
_entity.type
_entity.pdbx_description
1 polymer ?
#
loop_
_entity_poly.entity_id
_entity_poly.type
_entity_poly.pdbx_seq_one_letter_code
_entity_poly.pdbx_strand_id
1 'polypeptide(L)'
;MSGEMSGEISGEMSGEMPGEISGEMSGEMPGEMSGEMSGEMFDEEVFQMIKENRKTLIIASIVTVLPILAGVLTWDRLPDMMATHFGLDNQANGFSSKPAAVFGIPLFCLALLWAAALFTSGDPRRKNVSRKVTALTFWIVPAVSLVCAAAIYPYNLGIHMDISFIMGIFLGAMFAAIGNYLPKTRQNYTIGIKVPWTLDNEKNWNLTHRFGGYLWMAGGILMIILTLAGLMKPGVMIAILLIISLVPCIYSWWLHAARGY
;
A
#
# COMPACT_ATOMS: atom_id res chain seq x y z
N MET A 1 5.48 64.85 -44.56
CA MET A 1 6.75 65.24 -43.96
C MET A 1 7.38 63.94 -43.49
N SER A 2 8.07 63.25 -44.32
CA SER A 2 9.45 63.33 -44.77
C SER A 2 10.42 63.02 -43.65
N GLY A 3 11.20 61.96 -43.86
CA GLY A 3 12.49 61.74 -43.36
C GLY A 3 12.92 60.26 -43.36
N GLU A 4 13.29 59.81 -44.57
CA GLU A 4 14.20 58.68 -44.80
C GLU A 4 15.58 59.01 -44.20
N MET A 5 16.28 57.96 -43.70
CA MET A 5 17.70 57.82 -44.12
C MET A 5 18.19 56.41 -43.87
N SER A 6 18.58 55.80 -44.95
CA SER A 6 19.32 54.57 -45.20
C SER A 6 20.77 54.71 -44.66
N GLY A 7 21.37 53.58 -44.33
CA GLY A 7 22.79 53.44 -44.02
C GLY A 7 23.23 51.97 -44.11
N GLU A 8 23.55 51.52 -45.32
CA GLU A 8 24.36 50.32 -45.58
C GLU A 8 25.80 50.59 -45.12
N ILE A 9 26.39 49.61 -44.42
CA ILE A 9 27.84 49.39 -44.45
C ILE A 9 28.12 47.91 -44.52
N SER A 10 28.54 47.47 -45.68
CA SER A 10 29.20 46.21 -45.99
C SER A 10 30.61 46.21 -45.36
N GLY A 11 30.98 45.09 -44.78
CA GLY A 11 32.34 44.83 -44.29
C GLY A 11 32.63 43.34 -44.32
N GLU A 12 33.14 42.87 -45.43
CA GLU A 12 33.90 41.62 -45.56
C GLU A 12 35.14 41.67 -44.70
N MET A 13 35.36 40.67 -43.88
CA MET A 13 36.71 40.26 -43.50
C MET A 13 36.81 38.75 -43.34
N SER A 14 37.54 38.20 -44.29
CA SER A 14 38.12 36.85 -44.29
C SER A 14 39.10 36.70 -43.12
N GLY A 15 39.02 35.60 -42.41
CA GLY A 15 39.96 35.23 -41.34
C GLY A 15 40.01 33.72 -41.15
N GLU A 16 41.12 33.18 -41.49
CA GLU A 16 41.66 31.82 -41.48
C GLU A 16 41.20 30.92 -40.32
N MET A 17 40.99 29.65 -40.61
CA MET A 17 40.90 28.54 -39.65
C MET A 17 42.31 28.15 -39.20
N PRO A 18 42.52 27.82 -37.93
CA PRO A 18 43.61 26.99 -37.50
C PRO A 18 43.12 25.68 -36.85
N GLY A 19 43.69 24.57 -37.36
CA GLY A 19 44.19 23.50 -36.53
C GLY A 19 43.19 22.44 -36.07
N GLU A 20 43.20 21.31 -36.77
CA GLU A 20 42.86 20.00 -36.26
C GLU A 20 43.56 19.73 -34.91
N ILE A 21 42.80 19.50 -33.86
CA ILE A 21 43.30 18.80 -32.67
C ILE A 21 42.61 17.46 -32.64
N SER A 22 43.26 16.45 -33.19
CA SER A 22 42.99 15.03 -32.94
C SER A 22 43.35 14.73 -31.50
N GLY A 23 42.40 14.82 -30.59
CA GLY A 23 42.49 14.32 -29.23
C GLY A 23 41.63 13.07 -29.14
N GLU A 24 42.28 11.86 -29.15
CA GLU A 24 41.66 10.63 -28.70
C GLU A 24 41.19 10.82 -27.24
N MET A 25 39.90 11.09 -27.06
CA MET A 25 39.26 10.89 -25.76
C MET A 25 38.73 9.47 -25.73
N SER A 26 39.52 8.57 -25.14
CA SER A 26 39.02 7.29 -24.62
C SER A 26 37.98 7.60 -23.55
N GLY A 27 36.73 7.66 -23.97
CA GLY A 27 35.58 7.83 -23.08
C GLY A 27 35.32 6.54 -22.33
N GLU A 28 35.79 6.43 -21.08
CA GLU A 28 35.21 5.52 -20.12
C GLU A 28 33.72 5.85 -19.98
N MET A 29 32.88 4.84 -20.19
CA MET A 29 31.44 5.04 -20.21
C MET A 29 30.90 5.33 -18.80
N PRO A 30 30.00 6.31 -18.61
CA PRO A 30 29.45 6.70 -17.30
C PRO A 30 28.41 5.73 -16.73
N GLY A 31 28.40 4.46 -17.18
CA GLY A 31 27.35 3.50 -16.82
C GLY A 31 27.49 2.90 -15.42
N GLU A 32 28.69 2.71 -14.93
CA GLU A 32 28.92 2.06 -13.62
C GLU A 32 28.75 3.01 -12.43
N MET A 33 29.18 4.28 -12.56
CA MET A 33 29.02 5.26 -11.49
C MET A 33 27.57 5.65 -11.20
N SER A 34 26.65 5.53 -12.16
CA SER A 34 25.23 5.84 -11.95
C SER A 34 24.51 4.74 -11.19
N GLY A 35 24.96 3.48 -11.29
CA GLY A 35 24.39 2.33 -10.60
C GLY A 35 24.75 2.29 -9.11
N GLU A 36 26.00 2.57 -8.77
CA GLU A 36 26.47 2.62 -7.38
C GLU A 36 25.86 3.79 -6.60
N MET A 37 25.84 5.00 -7.18
CA MET A 37 25.19 6.17 -6.56
C MET A 37 23.69 5.99 -6.36
N SER A 38 22.98 5.25 -7.23
CA SER A 38 21.57 4.94 -7.06
C SER A 38 21.32 3.91 -5.96
N GLY A 39 22.25 2.96 -5.76
CA GLY A 39 22.22 1.96 -4.69
C GLY A 39 22.45 2.58 -3.31
N GLU A 40 23.50 3.37 -3.15
CA GLU A 40 23.80 4.07 -1.88
C GLU A 40 22.68 5.03 -1.45
N MET A 41 22.11 5.77 -2.40
CA MET A 41 20.99 6.69 -2.12
C MET A 41 19.72 5.92 -1.72
N PHE A 42 19.47 4.75 -2.34
CA PHE A 42 18.35 3.88 -1.96
C PHE A 42 18.53 3.34 -0.54
N ASP A 43 19.71 2.87 -0.19
CA ASP A 43 20.03 2.32 1.14
C ASP A 43 19.92 3.39 2.23
N GLU A 44 20.36 4.62 1.97
CA GLU A 44 20.22 5.73 2.91
C GLU A 44 18.74 6.11 3.11
N GLU A 45 17.95 6.13 2.05
CA GLU A 45 16.51 6.41 2.12
C GLU A 45 15.74 5.34 2.90
N VAL A 46 16.06 4.05 2.71
CA VAL A 46 15.50 2.93 3.47
C VAL A 46 15.87 3.07 4.95
N PHE A 47 17.14 3.34 5.24
CA PHE A 47 17.62 3.51 6.62
C PHE A 47 16.92 4.66 7.33
N GLN A 48 16.78 5.81 6.71
CA GLN A 48 16.10 6.97 7.29
C GLN A 48 14.63 6.67 7.57
N MET A 49 13.91 6.04 6.64
CA MET A 49 12.50 5.67 6.86
C MET A 49 12.33 4.70 8.03
N ILE A 50 13.18 3.66 8.11
CA ILE A 50 13.17 2.71 9.23
C ILE A 50 13.46 3.43 10.54
N LYS A 51 14.44 4.33 10.57
CA LYS A 51 14.81 5.11 11.76
C LYS A 51 13.67 6.01 12.22
N GLU A 52 13.00 6.70 11.31
CA GLU A 52 11.86 7.57 11.62
C GLU A 52 10.65 6.79 12.16
N ASN A 53 10.43 5.57 11.68
CA ASN A 53 9.30 4.73 12.06
C ASN A 53 9.68 3.60 13.03
N ARG A 54 10.90 3.60 13.57
CA ARG A 54 11.46 2.50 14.38
C ARG A 54 10.53 2.03 15.49
N LYS A 55 9.97 2.96 16.28
CA LYS A 55 9.06 2.61 17.37
C LYS A 55 7.81 1.90 16.85
N THR A 56 7.20 2.42 15.79
CA THR A 56 6.01 1.82 15.16
C THR A 56 6.33 0.42 14.63
N LEU A 57 7.43 0.25 13.91
CA LEU A 57 7.83 -1.03 13.33
C LEU A 57 8.16 -2.07 14.40
N ILE A 58 8.87 -1.69 15.48
CA ILE A 58 9.16 -2.60 16.59
C ILE A 58 7.86 -3.07 17.25
N ILE A 59 6.97 -2.13 17.63
CA ILE A 59 5.71 -2.48 18.28
C ILE A 59 4.83 -3.31 17.34
N ALA A 60 4.72 -2.92 16.09
CA ALA A 60 3.98 -3.66 15.07
C ALA A 60 4.51 -5.09 14.89
N SER A 61 5.85 -5.27 14.86
CA SER A 61 6.48 -6.60 14.78
C SER A 61 6.15 -7.46 16.00
N ILE A 62 6.27 -6.90 17.21
CA ILE A 62 5.92 -7.60 18.45
C ILE A 62 4.45 -8.02 18.44
N VAL A 63 3.54 -7.11 18.07
CA VAL A 63 2.09 -7.40 18.01
C VAL A 63 1.79 -8.45 16.92
N THR A 64 2.48 -8.41 15.80
CA THR A 64 2.30 -9.39 14.71
C THR A 64 2.64 -10.81 15.14
N VAL A 65 3.67 -11.00 15.96
CA VAL A 65 4.08 -12.32 16.43
C VAL A 65 3.45 -12.73 17.76
N LEU A 66 2.72 -11.84 18.41
CA LEU A 66 2.03 -12.13 19.68
C LEU A 66 1.13 -13.38 19.64
N PRO A 67 0.42 -13.70 18.53
CA PRO A 67 -0.32 -14.94 18.40
C PRO A 67 0.48 -16.22 18.65
N ILE A 68 1.80 -16.21 18.38
CA ILE A 68 2.67 -17.37 18.67
C ILE A 68 2.62 -17.71 20.17
N LEU A 69 2.64 -16.70 21.03
CA LEU A 69 2.57 -16.92 22.48
C LEU A 69 1.26 -17.61 22.86
N ALA A 70 0.12 -17.15 22.31
CA ALA A 70 -1.17 -17.78 22.57
C ALA A 70 -1.21 -19.25 22.06
N GLY A 71 -0.66 -19.50 20.85
CA GLY A 71 -0.56 -20.84 20.28
C GLY A 71 0.32 -21.78 21.10
N VAL A 72 1.46 -21.29 21.61
CA VAL A 72 2.37 -22.06 22.48
C VAL A 72 1.70 -22.37 23.84
N LEU A 73 1.02 -21.38 24.44
CA LEU A 73 0.32 -21.57 25.71
C LEU A 73 -0.86 -22.54 25.63
N THR A 74 -1.42 -22.72 24.45
CA THR A 74 -2.53 -23.65 24.19
C THR A 74 -2.11 -24.90 23.42
N TRP A 75 -0.81 -25.11 23.22
CA TRP A 75 -0.25 -26.13 22.31
C TRP A 75 -0.82 -27.53 22.51
N ASP A 76 -0.87 -28.01 23.74
CA ASP A 76 -1.34 -29.35 24.07
C ASP A 76 -2.85 -29.54 23.87
N ARG A 77 -3.58 -28.44 23.77
CA ARG A 77 -5.04 -28.44 23.56
C ARG A 77 -5.42 -28.28 22.10
N LEU A 78 -4.48 -27.82 21.25
CA LEU A 78 -4.69 -27.63 19.83
C LEU A 78 -4.54 -28.96 19.07
N PRO A 79 -5.39 -29.26 18.06
CA PRO A 79 -5.27 -30.45 17.24
C PRO A 79 -4.02 -30.37 16.33
N ASP A 80 -3.51 -31.53 15.90
CA ASP A 80 -2.33 -31.59 15.03
C ASP A 80 -2.60 -31.01 13.64
N MET A 81 -3.83 -31.12 13.15
CA MET A 81 -4.33 -30.44 11.96
C MET A 81 -5.34 -29.37 12.37
N MET A 82 -4.98 -28.13 12.17
CA MET A 82 -5.77 -26.96 12.53
C MET A 82 -6.55 -26.43 11.34
N ALA A 83 -7.82 -26.09 11.53
CA ALA A 83 -8.60 -25.32 10.58
C ALA A 83 -8.01 -23.91 10.47
N THR A 84 -7.63 -23.51 9.25
CA THR A 84 -6.98 -22.23 8.98
C THR A 84 -7.67 -21.44 7.87
N HIS A 85 -8.59 -22.05 7.14
CA HIS A 85 -9.41 -21.41 6.12
C HIS A 85 -10.88 -21.79 6.29
N PHE A 86 -11.77 -20.81 6.10
CA PHE A 86 -13.21 -20.95 6.33
C PHE A 86 -13.98 -20.56 5.07
N GLY A 87 -15.00 -21.37 4.74
CA GLY A 87 -15.87 -21.11 3.61
C GLY A 87 -16.93 -20.04 3.90
N LEU A 88 -17.72 -19.71 2.88
CA LEU A 88 -18.84 -18.77 2.99
C LEU A 88 -19.99 -19.29 3.89
N ASP A 89 -19.94 -20.54 4.27
CA ASP A 89 -20.88 -21.21 5.17
C ASP A 89 -20.41 -21.24 6.64
N ASN A 90 -19.35 -20.50 6.97
CA ASN A 90 -18.66 -20.49 8.26
C ASN A 90 -18.04 -21.86 8.64
N GLN A 91 -17.95 -22.81 7.70
CA GLN A 91 -17.32 -24.10 7.94
C GLN A 91 -15.85 -24.08 7.53
N ALA A 92 -15.03 -24.82 8.28
CA ALA A 92 -13.63 -25.00 7.92
C ALA A 92 -13.51 -25.84 6.64
N ASN A 93 -12.82 -25.34 5.64
CA ASN A 93 -12.58 -26.03 4.37
C ASN A 93 -11.09 -26.03 3.96
N GLY A 94 -10.19 -25.53 4.83
CA GLY A 94 -8.75 -25.62 4.66
C GLY A 94 -8.06 -25.84 6.00
N PHE A 95 -7.05 -26.73 5.99
CA PHE A 95 -6.35 -27.15 7.20
C PHE A 95 -4.84 -27.04 7.00
N SER A 96 -4.14 -26.76 8.08
CA SER A 96 -2.68 -26.72 8.13
C SER A 96 -2.18 -27.48 9.36
N SER A 97 -0.93 -27.96 9.31
CA SER A 97 -0.31 -28.54 10.51
C SER A 97 -0.23 -27.52 11.65
N LYS A 98 -0.32 -27.98 12.88
CA LYS A 98 -0.21 -27.14 14.08
C LYS A 98 0.99 -26.18 14.03
N PRO A 99 2.24 -26.62 13.72
CA PRO A 99 3.37 -25.71 13.61
C PRO A 99 3.19 -24.64 12.52
N ALA A 100 2.62 -25.02 11.35
CA ALA A 100 2.35 -24.07 10.26
C ALA A 100 1.31 -23.03 10.65
N ALA A 101 0.26 -23.41 11.37
CA ALA A 101 -0.76 -22.49 11.84
C ALA A 101 -0.23 -21.55 12.94
N VAL A 102 0.50 -22.10 13.93
CA VAL A 102 0.97 -21.33 15.10
C VAL A 102 2.14 -20.43 14.77
N PHE A 103 3.12 -20.89 14.00
CA PHE A 103 4.33 -20.14 13.68
C PHE A 103 4.28 -19.56 12.26
N GLY A 104 3.82 -20.34 11.28
CA GLY A 104 3.88 -19.95 9.87
C GLY A 104 3.03 -18.72 9.56
N ILE A 105 1.78 -18.65 10.05
CA ILE A 105 0.90 -17.50 9.78
C ILE A 105 1.45 -16.20 10.36
N PRO A 106 1.81 -16.10 11.67
CA PRO A 106 2.37 -14.86 12.21
C PRO A 106 3.73 -14.48 11.61
N LEU A 107 4.61 -15.46 11.30
CA LEU A 107 5.90 -15.18 10.66
C LEU A 107 5.72 -14.72 9.21
N PHE A 108 4.77 -15.26 8.48
CA PHE A 108 4.40 -14.77 7.15
C PHE A 108 3.86 -13.33 7.22
N CYS A 109 2.98 -13.03 8.18
CA CYS A 109 2.53 -11.67 8.44
C CYS A 109 3.70 -10.75 8.79
N LEU A 110 4.66 -11.19 9.60
CA LEU A 110 5.85 -10.40 9.91
C LEU A 110 6.67 -10.10 8.65
N ALA A 111 6.86 -11.09 7.78
CA ALA A 111 7.54 -10.89 6.50
C ALA A 111 6.79 -9.88 5.60
N LEU A 112 5.45 -9.94 5.56
CA LEU A 112 4.63 -8.96 4.84
C LEU A 112 4.74 -7.54 5.43
N LEU A 113 4.80 -7.40 6.76
CA LEU A 113 5.02 -6.10 7.41
C LEU A 113 6.34 -5.48 6.98
N TRP A 114 7.42 -6.24 7.01
CA TRP A 114 8.73 -5.75 6.61
C TRP A 114 8.83 -5.52 5.09
N ALA A 115 8.21 -6.36 4.27
CA ALA A 115 8.09 -6.11 2.85
C ALA A 115 7.34 -4.78 2.58
N ALA A 116 6.21 -4.53 3.25
CA ALA A 116 5.49 -3.26 3.13
C ALA A 116 6.35 -2.06 3.57
N ALA A 117 7.16 -2.21 4.63
CA ALA A 117 8.10 -1.17 5.06
C ALA A 117 9.16 -0.89 3.99
N LEU A 118 9.77 -1.93 3.40
CA LEU A 118 10.76 -1.79 2.33
C LEU A 118 10.15 -1.17 1.07
N PHE A 119 8.98 -1.61 0.61
CA PHE A 119 8.30 -1.03 -0.54
C PHE A 119 7.94 0.45 -0.32
N THR A 120 7.51 0.80 0.90
CA THR A 120 7.19 2.20 1.23
C THR A 120 8.44 3.07 1.27
N SER A 121 9.58 2.53 1.71
CA SER A 121 10.85 3.28 1.72
C SER A 121 11.41 3.55 0.33
N GLY A 122 11.24 2.60 -0.59
CA GLY A 122 11.67 2.74 -1.99
C GLY A 122 10.77 3.60 -2.88
N ASP A 123 9.68 4.17 -2.35
CA ASP A 123 8.80 5.04 -3.15
C ASP A 123 9.46 6.41 -3.40
N PRO A 124 9.75 6.79 -4.67
CA PRO A 124 10.32 8.10 -5.00
C PRO A 124 9.46 9.29 -4.50
N ARG A 125 8.16 9.07 -4.33
CA ARG A 125 7.20 10.07 -3.83
C ARG A 125 6.82 9.85 -2.36
N ARG A 126 7.61 9.09 -1.57
CA ARG A 126 7.33 8.79 -0.15
C ARG A 126 7.11 10.04 0.72
N LYS A 127 7.76 11.17 0.39
CA LYS A 127 7.58 12.46 1.08
C LYS A 127 6.14 12.98 1.00
N ASN A 128 5.35 12.50 0.03
CA ASN A 128 3.94 12.81 -0.11
C ASN A 128 3.06 12.02 0.87
N VAL A 129 3.60 10.97 1.50
CA VAL A 129 2.86 10.14 2.46
C VAL A 129 3.06 10.69 3.88
N SER A 130 1.97 11.04 4.55
CA SER A 130 2.05 11.54 5.91
C SER A 130 2.42 10.42 6.90
N ARG A 131 3.11 10.77 8.01
CA ARG A 131 3.45 9.80 9.08
C ARG A 131 2.23 9.02 9.60
N LYS A 132 1.04 9.64 9.63
CA LYS A 132 -0.19 8.98 10.09
C LYS A 132 -0.64 7.90 9.11
N VAL A 133 -0.54 8.16 7.82
CA VAL A 133 -0.86 7.18 6.75
C VAL A 133 0.15 6.03 6.78
N THR A 134 1.45 6.32 6.87
CA THR A 134 2.50 5.30 7.01
C THR A 134 2.28 4.43 8.25
N ALA A 135 1.99 5.04 9.41
CA ALA A 135 1.70 4.30 10.62
C ALA A 135 0.45 3.41 10.46
N LEU A 136 -0.64 3.92 9.86
CA LEU A 136 -1.84 3.13 9.59
C LEU A 136 -1.50 1.90 8.72
N THR A 137 -0.70 2.09 7.66
CA THR A 137 -0.27 1.00 6.77
C THR A 137 0.46 -0.09 7.54
N PHE A 138 1.38 0.28 8.44
CA PHE A 138 2.11 -0.68 9.26
C PHE A 138 1.26 -1.37 10.33
N TRP A 139 0.13 -0.79 10.73
CA TRP A 139 -0.80 -1.41 11.68
C TRP A 139 -1.80 -2.38 11.04
N ILE A 140 -1.97 -2.35 9.72
CA ILE A 140 -2.88 -3.29 9.01
C ILE A 140 -2.44 -4.73 9.23
N VAL A 141 -1.16 -5.04 9.04
CA VAL A 141 -0.65 -6.42 9.14
C VAL A 141 -0.74 -6.99 10.56
N PRO A 142 -0.32 -6.28 11.63
CA PRO A 142 -0.57 -6.71 13.00
C PRO A 142 -2.05 -6.99 13.29
N ALA A 143 -2.94 -6.11 12.82
CA ALA A 143 -4.38 -6.30 13.00
C ALA A 143 -4.89 -7.57 12.30
N VAL A 144 -4.43 -7.84 11.06
CA VAL A 144 -4.72 -9.08 10.33
C VAL A 144 -4.22 -10.29 11.12
N SER A 145 -2.97 -10.28 11.61
CA SER A 145 -2.41 -11.39 12.39
C SER A 145 -3.22 -11.70 13.64
N LEU A 146 -3.62 -10.66 14.39
CA LEU A 146 -4.45 -10.81 15.59
C LEU A 146 -5.84 -11.36 15.26
N VAL A 147 -6.48 -10.89 14.19
CA VAL A 147 -7.81 -11.36 13.78
C VAL A 147 -7.76 -12.80 13.28
N CYS A 148 -6.72 -13.18 12.53
CA CYS A 148 -6.50 -14.57 12.15
C CYS A 148 -6.39 -15.46 13.40
N ALA A 149 -5.60 -15.07 14.39
CA ALA A 149 -5.46 -15.82 15.63
C ALA A 149 -6.77 -15.89 16.42
N ALA A 150 -7.52 -14.76 16.50
CA ALA A 150 -8.82 -14.69 17.18
C ALA A 150 -9.91 -15.56 16.52
N ALA A 151 -9.77 -15.84 15.24
CA ALA A 151 -10.65 -16.77 14.52
C ALA A 151 -10.16 -18.23 14.64
N ILE A 152 -8.87 -18.46 14.38
CA ILE A 152 -8.29 -19.80 14.25
C ILE A 152 -8.21 -20.52 15.61
N TYR A 153 -7.66 -19.89 16.66
CA TYR A 153 -7.41 -20.59 17.92
C TYR A 153 -8.68 -20.98 18.65
N PRO A 154 -9.67 -20.10 18.88
CA PRO A 154 -10.90 -20.51 19.55
C PRO A 154 -11.65 -21.59 18.79
N TYR A 155 -11.73 -21.50 17.45
CA TYR A 155 -12.37 -22.51 16.62
C TYR A 155 -11.73 -23.89 16.83
N ASN A 156 -10.40 -23.99 16.80
CA ASN A 156 -9.66 -25.24 16.99
C ASN A 156 -9.66 -25.75 18.46
N LEU A 157 -10.01 -24.90 19.41
CA LEU A 157 -10.26 -25.25 20.81
C LEU A 157 -11.71 -25.69 21.06
N GLY A 158 -12.54 -25.80 20.01
CA GLY A 158 -13.94 -26.23 20.12
C GLY A 158 -14.90 -25.10 20.54
N ILE A 159 -14.45 -23.84 20.54
CA ILE A 159 -15.32 -22.71 20.84
C ILE A 159 -16.06 -22.32 19.56
N HIS A 160 -17.39 -22.25 19.65
CA HIS A 160 -18.21 -21.82 18.52
C HIS A 160 -17.91 -20.35 18.17
N MET A 161 -17.43 -20.13 16.93
CA MET A 161 -17.08 -18.81 16.43
C MET A 161 -17.88 -18.49 15.18
N ASP A 162 -18.49 -17.33 15.16
CA ASP A 162 -19.05 -16.76 13.92
C ASP A 162 -17.96 -16.01 13.17
N ILE A 163 -17.33 -16.69 12.22
CA ILE A 163 -16.24 -16.12 11.41
C ILE A 163 -16.74 -14.93 10.58
N SER A 164 -17.99 -15.00 10.08
CA SER A 164 -18.59 -13.88 9.32
C SER A 164 -18.76 -12.63 10.19
N PHE A 165 -19.10 -12.82 11.48
CA PHE A 165 -19.18 -11.71 12.43
C PHE A 165 -17.81 -11.08 12.67
N ILE A 166 -16.79 -11.88 12.96
CA ILE A 166 -15.42 -11.38 13.18
C ILE A 166 -14.91 -10.63 11.95
N MET A 167 -15.07 -11.20 10.75
CA MET A 167 -14.62 -10.60 9.51
C MET A 167 -15.42 -9.34 9.16
N GLY A 168 -16.73 -9.32 9.40
CA GLY A 168 -17.58 -8.17 9.16
C GLY A 168 -17.18 -6.95 10.00
N ILE A 169 -16.92 -7.15 11.29
CA ILE A 169 -16.43 -6.09 12.19
C ILE A 169 -15.02 -5.64 11.76
N PHE A 170 -14.11 -6.60 11.55
CA PHE A 170 -12.72 -6.29 11.21
C PHE A 170 -12.60 -5.53 9.89
N LEU A 171 -13.16 -6.08 8.80
CA LEU A 171 -13.11 -5.43 7.49
C LEU A 171 -13.84 -4.09 7.49
N GLY A 172 -14.99 -4.02 8.17
CA GLY A 172 -15.72 -2.77 8.32
C GLY A 172 -14.90 -1.68 9.01
N ALA A 173 -14.26 -2.00 10.13
CA ALA A 173 -13.37 -1.07 10.84
C ALA A 173 -12.15 -0.69 10.01
N MET A 174 -11.54 -1.65 9.31
CA MET A 174 -10.38 -1.44 8.45
C MET A 174 -10.73 -0.49 7.29
N PHE A 175 -11.82 -0.75 6.56
CA PHE A 175 -12.24 0.11 5.45
C PHE A 175 -12.68 1.50 5.93
N ALA A 176 -13.35 1.61 7.07
CA ALA A 176 -13.70 2.90 7.67
C ALA A 176 -12.42 3.70 8.02
N ALA A 177 -11.43 3.05 8.63
CA ALA A 177 -10.15 3.67 8.97
C ALA A 177 -9.38 4.11 7.72
N ILE A 178 -9.18 3.23 6.74
CA ILE A 178 -8.48 3.53 5.49
C ILE A 178 -9.22 4.64 4.74
N GLY A 179 -10.56 4.54 4.63
CA GLY A 179 -11.41 5.53 3.97
C GLY A 179 -11.27 6.94 4.53
N ASN A 180 -11.13 7.06 5.86
CA ASN A 180 -10.88 8.35 6.52
C ASN A 180 -9.51 8.96 6.17
N TYR A 181 -8.51 8.14 5.87
CA TYR A 181 -7.17 8.63 5.52
C TYR A 181 -6.95 8.78 4.02
N LEU A 182 -7.69 8.07 3.18
CA LEU A 182 -7.52 8.06 1.73
C LEU A 182 -7.56 9.46 1.09
N PRO A 183 -8.50 10.39 1.47
CA PRO A 183 -8.53 11.75 0.93
C PRO A 183 -7.32 12.62 1.31
N LYS A 184 -6.54 12.19 2.30
CA LYS A 184 -5.37 12.92 2.83
C LYS A 184 -4.06 12.41 2.22
N THR A 185 -4.15 11.40 1.36
CA THR A 185 -2.99 10.76 0.72
C THR A 185 -2.68 11.48 -0.58
N ARG A 186 -1.52 12.15 -0.65
CA ARG A 186 -1.02 12.76 -1.88
C ARG A 186 -0.50 11.69 -2.84
N GLN A 187 -0.40 12.03 -4.13
CA GLN A 187 0.03 11.11 -5.18
C GLN A 187 1.38 10.46 -4.85
N ASN A 188 1.40 9.13 -4.83
CA ASN A 188 2.55 8.28 -4.56
C ASN A 188 2.38 6.92 -5.23
N TYR A 189 3.42 6.07 -5.22
CA TYR A 189 3.38 4.75 -5.86
C TYR A 189 3.06 3.60 -4.92
N THR A 190 2.93 3.83 -3.61
CA THR A 190 2.78 2.76 -2.61
C THR A 190 1.37 2.66 -2.07
N ILE A 191 0.74 3.77 -1.65
CA ILE A 191 -0.50 3.80 -0.86
C ILE A 191 -1.58 4.55 -1.61
N GLY A 192 -2.71 3.90 -1.89
CA GLY A 192 -3.88 4.51 -2.51
C GLY A 192 -4.50 3.71 -3.64
N ILE A 193 -5.47 4.30 -4.33
CA ILE A 193 -6.12 3.74 -5.52
C ILE A 193 -5.22 4.05 -6.72
N LYS A 194 -4.40 3.06 -7.09
CA LYS A 194 -3.35 3.17 -8.11
C LYS A 194 -3.83 2.55 -9.42
N VAL A 195 -4.35 3.37 -10.29
CA VAL A 195 -4.66 3.06 -11.68
C VAL A 195 -3.88 4.01 -12.59
N PRO A 196 -3.59 3.67 -13.85
CA PRO A 196 -2.69 4.47 -14.69
C PRO A 196 -3.01 5.97 -14.66
N TRP A 197 -4.26 6.35 -14.84
CA TRP A 197 -4.71 7.75 -14.89
C TRP A 197 -4.67 8.46 -13.53
N THR A 198 -4.76 7.77 -12.38
CA THR A 198 -4.50 8.42 -11.08
C THR A 198 -3.01 8.68 -10.87
N LEU A 199 -2.13 7.81 -11.35
CA LEU A 199 -0.69 7.97 -11.25
C LEU A 199 -0.15 9.04 -12.20
N ASP A 200 -0.81 9.25 -13.34
CA ASP A 200 -0.44 10.21 -14.35
C ASP A 200 -0.95 11.64 -14.04
N ASN A 201 -2.14 11.75 -13.42
CA ASN A 201 -2.79 13.05 -13.19
C ASN A 201 -3.14 13.27 -11.72
N GLU A 202 -2.53 14.31 -11.10
CA GLU A 202 -2.74 14.65 -9.69
C GLU A 202 -4.20 15.07 -9.38
N LYS A 203 -4.89 15.71 -10.33
CA LYS A 203 -6.28 16.10 -10.14
C LYS A 203 -7.20 14.89 -10.14
N ASN A 204 -6.95 13.90 -11.03
CA ASN A 204 -7.65 12.62 -11.00
C ASN A 204 -7.39 11.91 -9.67
N TRP A 205 -6.11 11.85 -9.22
CA TRP A 205 -5.75 11.30 -7.92
C TRP A 205 -6.57 11.90 -6.78
N ASN A 206 -6.56 13.22 -6.66
CA ASN A 206 -7.21 13.92 -5.56
C ASN A 206 -8.74 13.71 -5.56
N LEU A 207 -9.38 13.76 -6.73
CA LEU A 207 -10.83 13.54 -6.84
C LEU A 207 -11.21 12.09 -6.55
N THR A 208 -10.46 11.13 -7.10
CA THR A 208 -10.69 9.70 -6.89
C THR A 208 -10.50 9.31 -5.44
N HIS A 209 -9.43 9.79 -4.79
CA HIS A 209 -9.15 9.47 -3.39
C HIS A 209 -10.15 10.13 -2.44
N ARG A 210 -10.62 11.33 -2.76
CA ARG A 210 -11.69 11.99 -1.98
C ARG A 210 -12.99 11.22 -2.08
N PHE A 211 -13.43 10.88 -3.29
CA PHE A 211 -14.66 10.12 -3.51
C PHE A 211 -14.55 8.70 -2.93
N GLY A 212 -13.49 7.96 -3.27
CA GLY A 212 -13.23 6.61 -2.77
C GLY A 212 -13.12 6.56 -1.25
N GLY A 213 -12.50 7.57 -0.62
CA GLY A 213 -12.39 7.66 0.83
C GLY A 213 -13.74 7.74 1.53
N TYR A 214 -14.64 8.58 1.04
CA TYR A 214 -16.01 8.65 1.59
C TYR A 214 -16.78 7.34 1.36
N LEU A 215 -16.64 6.75 0.19
CA LEU A 215 -17.30 5.48 -0.14
C LEU A 215 -16.79 4.33 0.73
N TRP A 216 -15.46 4.24 0.96
CA TRP A 216 -14.86 3.22 1.82
C TRP A 216 -15.28 3.41 3.29
N MET A 217 -15.31 4.64 3.77
CA MET A 217 -15.75 4.93 5.14
C MET A 217 -17.22 4.57 5.33
N ALA A 218 -18.09 4.97 4.40
CA ALA A 218 -19.53 4.65 4.46
C ALA A 218 -19.77 3.13 4.34
N GLY A 219 -19.10 2.47 3.40
CA GLY A 219 -19.16 1.00 3.23
C GLY A 219 -18.67 0.25 4.45
N GLY A 220 -17.55 0.69 5.04
CA GLY A 220 -17.03 0.09 6.28
C GLY A 220 -17.99 0.25 7.47
N ILE A 221 -18.56 1.44 7.66
CA ILE A 221 -19.58 1.68 8.71
C ILE A 221 -20.83 0.82 8.44
N LEU A 222 -21.29 0.75 7.20
CA LEU A 222 -22.42 -0.10 6.81
C LEU A 222 -22.14 -1.58 7.14
N MET A 223 -20.93 -2.08 6.84
CA MET A 223 -20.54 -3.45 7.20
C MET A 223 -20.64 -3.70 8.71
N ILE A 224 -20.15 -2.79 9.53
CA ILE A 224 -20.25 -2.89 11.01
C ILE A 224 -21.71 -2.93 11.43
N ILE A 225 -22.55 -2.00 10.94
CA ILE A 225 -23.98 -1.92 11.29
C ILE A 225 -24.70 -3.22 10.91
N LEU A 226 -24.52 -3.72 9.69
CA LEU A 226 -25.15 -4.96 9.23
C LEU A 226 -24.65 -6.18 10.02
N THR A 227 -23.38 -6.20 10.42
CA THR A 227 -22.82 -7.26 11.26
C THR A 227 -23.46 -7.25 12.65
N LEU A 228 -23.54 -6.10 13.30
CA LEU A 228 -24.15 -5.96 14.62
C LEU A 228 -25.66 -6.26 14.61
N ALA A 229 -26.33 -5.96 13.48
CA ALA A 229 -27.74 -6.29 13.28
C ALA A 229 -27.99 -7.79 12.95
N GLY A 230 -26.94 -8.63 12.80
CA GLY A 230 -27.07 -10.03 12.38
C GLY A 230 -27.51 -10.22 10.92
N LEU A 231 -27.38 -9.16 10.10
CA LEU A 231 -27.76 -9.14 8.68
C LEU A 231 -26.58 -9.37 7.74
N MET A 232 -25.34 -9.42 8.26
CA MET A 232 -24.14 -9.63 7.46
C MET A 232 -24.05 -11.08 6.99
N LYS A 233 -24.35 -11.29 5.71
CA LYS A 233 -24.14 -12.56 5.03
C LYS A 233 -22.91 -12.45 4.13
N PRO A 234 -22.18 -13.55 3.86
CA PRO A 234 -20.99 -13.51 3.00
C PRO A 234 -21.23 -12.87 1.64
N GLY A 235 -22.36 -13.14 1.00
CA GLY A 235 -22.72 -12.50 -0.28
C GLY A 235 -22.91 -10.98 -0.18
N VAL A 236 -23.49 -10.48 0.93
CA VAL A 236 -23.64 -9.04 1.20
C VAL A 236 -22.27 -8.40 1.41
N MET A 237 -21.40 -9.07 2.18
CA MET A 237 -20.02 -8.62 2.40
C MET A 237 -19.25 -8.49 1.08
N ILE A 238 -19.29 -9.52 0.24
CA ILE A 238 -18.66 -9.52 -1.09
C ILE A 238 -19.22 -8.39 -1.95
N ALA A 239 -20.54 -8.18 -1.97
CA ALA A 239 -21.16 -7.11 -2.74
C ALA A 239 -20.68 -5.74 -2.30
N ILE A 240 -20.61 -5.47 -1.00
CA ILE A 240 -20.10 -4.20 -0.46
C ILE A 240 -18.62 -4.03 -0.86
N LEU A 241 -17.78 -5.06 -0.70
CA LEU A 241 -16.36 -5.01 -1.07
C LEU A 241 -16.16 -4.73 -2.55
N LEU A 242 -16.95 -5.33 -3.43
CA LEU A 242 -16.91 -5.06 -4.86
C LEU A 242 -17.31 -3.62 -5.18
N ILE A 243 -18.37 -3.13 -4.56
CA ILE A 243 -18.84 -1.73 -4.78
C ILE A 243 -17.76 -0.75 -4.35
N ILE A 244 -17.26 -0.85 -3.12
CA ILE A 244 -16.26 0.11 -2.61
C ILE A 244 -14.92 0.05 -3.36
N SER A 245 -14.59 -1.10 -3.96
CA SER A 245 -13.35 -1.27 -4.73
C SER A 245 -13.50 -0.82 -6.19
N LEU A 246 -14.57 -1.23 -6.88
CA LEU A 246 -14.73 -0.98 -8.31
C LEU A 246 -15.25 0.42 -8.64
N VAL A 247 -16.17 0.95 -7.83
CA VAL A 247 -16.81 2.24 -8.14
C VAL A 247 -15.81 3.40 -8.17
N PRO A 248 -14.81 3.51 -7.24
CA PRO A 248 -13.77 4.52 -7.37
C PRO A 248 -12.88 4.37 -8.60
N CYS A 249 -12.60 3.13 -9.03
CA CYS A 249 -11.84 2.88 -10.25
C CYS A 249 -12.61 3.31 -11.50
N ILE A 250 -13.92 3.00 -11.57
CA ILE A 250 -14.81 3.43 -12.64
C ILE A 250 -14.93 4.95 -12.67
N TYR A 251 -15.07 5.59 -11.50
CA TYR A 251 -15.09 7.04 -11.39
C TYR A 251 -13.79 7.68 -11.88
N SER A 252 -12.65 7.12 -11.53
CA SER A 252 -11.35 7.59 -11.98
C SER A 252 -11.18 7.45 -13.50
N TRP A 253 -11.63 6.33 -14.07
CA TRP A 253 -11.67 6.15 -15.52
C TRP A 253 -12.57 7.19 -16.21
N TRP A 254 -13.75 7.44 -15.67
CA TRP A 254 -14.65 8.47 -16.20
C TRP A 254 -14.04 9.87 -16.15
N LEU A 255 -13.32 10.22 -15.10
CA LEU A 255 -12.60 11.49 -15.01
C LEU A 255 -11.55 11.61 -16.12
N HIS A 256 -10.84 10.52 -16.41
CA HIS A 256 -9.86 10.48 -17.48
C HIS A 256 -10.54 10.61 -18.86
N ALA A 257 -11.53 9.76 -19.15
CA ALA A 257 -12.16 9.68 -20.46
C ALA A 257 -13.03 10.91 -20.82
N ALA A 258 -13.78 11.46 -19.85
CA ALA A 258 -14.76 12.52 -20.08
C ALA A 258 -14.23 13.93 -19.79
N ARG A 259 -13.17 14.06 -18.98
CA ARG A 259 -12.65 15.37 -18.51
C ARG A 259 -11.15 15.58 -18.79
N GLY A 260 -10.46 14.59 -19.34
CA GLY A 260 -9.03 14.66 -19.66
C GLY A 260 -8.13 14.76 -18.42
N TYR A 261 -8.57 14.24 -17.30
CA TYR A 261 -7.78 14.27 -16.03
C TYR A 261 -6.97 13.01 -15.87
#